data_dfffd19ac09450ca6e5611fc00c7d9ec
#
_entry.id   dfffd19ac09450ca6e5611fc00c7d9ec
#
_cell.length_a   1.000
_cell.length_b   1.000
_cell.length_c   1.000
_cell.angle_alpha   90.00
_cell.angle_beta   90.00
_cell.angle_gamma   90.00
#
_symmetry.space_group_name_H-M   'P 1'
#
loop_
_entity.id
_entity.type
_entity.pdbx_description
1 polymer ?
#
loop_
_entity_poly.entity_id
_entity_poly.type
_entity_poly.pdbx_seq_one_letter_code
_entity_poly.pdbx_strand_id
1 'polypeptide(L)'
;MGVLSSFFTNFATMEFRTIVNIPHPEFEIQPCEKILFVGSCFADNIGKRFEEEKFRTTINPFGVMYNPVSILHTVMRKEGESFDTAVLTLGTNHVYIEKATGTVVDNCQKRPQNLFEEHVLTVEQCTEALRGVVAALRKGNPNIKIILTVSPIRYAKYGYHESQLSKATLLLASHQLITELQGRIYYFPAYEIVNDELRDYRFYKADMLHPNEQAVDYIWERFVEVSFSKEAKKFLESWRPIKEAFGHKPFNPESEEYKHFLQKTRKKAEK
;
A
#
# COMPACT_ATOMS: atom_id res chain seq x y z
N MET A 1 -50.64 38.43 -15.14
CA MET A 1 -49.32 38.36 -14.45
C MET A 1 -48.85 36.91 -14.47
N GLY A 2 -48.00 36.61 -15.44
CA GLY A 2 -47.47 35.24 -15.65
C GLY A 2 -46.28 34.99 -14.76
N VAL A 3 -46.38 33.91 -13.98
CA VAL A 3 -45.23 33.38 -13.21
C VAL A 3 -44.38 32.58 -14.20
N LEU A 4 -43.22 33.14 -14.62
CA LEU A 4 -42.17 32.40 -15.32
C LEU A 4 -41.45 31.49 -14.33
N SER A 5 -41.86 30.22 -14.33
CA SER A 5 -41.14 29.16 -13.69
C SER A 5 -39.77 28.96 -14.39
N SER A 6 -38.69 29.41 -13.78
CA SER A 6 -37.34 29.14 -14.24
C SER A 6 -37.03 27.67 -14.03
N PHE A 7 -37.16 26.86 -15.03
CA PHE A 7 -36.55 25.51 -15.09
C PHE A 7 -35.04 25.70 -15.19
N PHE A 8 -34.34 25.70 -14.04
CA PHE A 8 -32.93 25.43 -14.05
C PHE A 8 -32.74 23.95 -14.40
N THR A 9 -32.46 23.69 -15.64
CA THR A 9 -31.92 22.40 -16.06
C THR A 9 -30.53 22.27 -15.43
N ASN A 10 -30.45 21.55 -14.34
CA ASN A 10 -29.18 21.01 -13.86
C ASN A 10 -28.65 20.07 -14.95
N PHE A 11 -27.78 20.56 -15.81
CA PHE A 11 -26.93 19.72 -16.62
C PHE A 11 -25.97 19.03 -15.66
N ALA A 12 -26.36 17.90 -15.09
CA ALA A 12 -25.45 17.00 -14.44
C ALA A 12 -24.40 16.60 -15.49
N THR A 13 -23.17 16.99 -15.29
CA THR A 13 -22.06 16.56 -16.14
C THR A 13 -22.02 15.03 -16.09
N MET A 14 -22.05 14.39 -17.27
CA MET A 14 -21.98 12.93 -17.33
C MET A 14 -20.60 12.47 -16.85
N GLU A 15 -20.60 11.72 -15.76
CA GLU A 15 -19.38 11.11 -15.23
C GLU A 15 -19.18 9.74 -15.89
N PHE A 16 -18.05 9.56 -16.58
CA PHE A 16 -17.72 8.30 -17.25
C PHE A 16 -17.08 7.25 -16.33
N ARG A 17 -16.68 7.63 -15.12
CA ARG A 17 -16.14 6.71 -14.12
C ARG A 17 -16.50 7.19 -12.72
N THR A 18 -16.65 6.25 -11.82
CA THR A 18 -16.75 6.54 -10.38
C THR A 18 -15.36 6.92 -9.85
N ILE A 19 -15.27 8.03 -9.15
CA ILE A 19 -14.05 8.42 -8.43
C ILE A 19 -14.23 8.03 -6.97
N VAL A 20 -13.32 7.22 -6.44
CA VAL A 20 -13.33 6.84 -5.03
C VAL A 20 -12.99 8.07 -4.18
N ASN A 21 -13.92 8.46 -3.31
CA ASN A 21 -13.66 9.51 -2.35
C ASN A 21 -12.71 8.99 -1.26
N ILE A 22 -11.55 9.62 -1.13
CA ILE A 22 -10.51 9.23 -0.16
C ILE A 22 -10.44 10.32 0.91
N PRO A 23 -10.93 10.05 2.14
CA PRO A 23 -10.80 11.00 3.24
C PRO A 23 -9.33 11.29 3.55
N HIS A 24 -8.99 12.53 3.84
CA HIS A 24 -7.65 12.86 4.31
C HIS A 24 -7.42 12.29 5.72
N PRO A 25 -6.26 11.66 5.99
CA PRO A 25 -5.90 11.26 7.35
C PRO A 25 -5.67 12.50 8.24
N GLU A 26 -5.78 12.32 9.55
CA GLU A 26 -5.45 13.37 10.54
C GLU A 26 -3.94 13.65 10.66
N PHE A 27 -3.14 12.98 9.87
CA PHE A 27 -1.68 13.11 9.83
C PHE A 27 -1.19 13.12 8.38
N GLU A 28 0.00 13.64 8.19
CA GLU A 28 0.66 13.69 6.87
C GLU A 28 2.05 13.05 6.96
N ILE A 29 2.50 12.44 5.86
CA ILE A 29 3.87 11.93 5.70
C ILE A 29 4.78 13.11 5.40
N GLN A 30 5.83 13.26 6.21
CA GLN A 30 6.84 14.31 6.08
C GLN A 30 8.06 13.80 5.29
N PRO A 31 8.87 14.69 4.71
CA PRO A 31 10.17 14.32 4.17
C PRO A 31 11.05 13.64 5.22
N CYS A 32 11.92 12.71 4.80
CA CYS A 32 12.89 12.03 5.65
C CYS A 32 12.32 11.08 6.71
N GLU A 33 11.02 10.80 6.74
CA GLU A 33 10.45 9.81 7.63
C GLU A 33 11.01 8.40 7.35
N LYS A 34 11.16 7.61 8.41
CA LYS A 34 11.47 6.19 8.32
C LYS A 34 10.17 5.40 8.22
N ILE A 35 9.97 4.76 7.07
CA ILE A 35 8.69 4.13 6.73
C ILE A 35 8.85 2.61 6.62
N LEU A 36 8.01 1.88 7.34
CA LEU A 36 7.94 0.42 7.28
C LEU A 36 6.79 0.00 6.35
N PHE A 37 7.08 -0.85 5.37
CA PHE A 37 6.09 -1.52 4.53
C PHE A 37 6.07 -3.00 4.86
N VAL A 38 4.91 -3.52 5.26
CA VAL A 38 4.73 -4.96 5.51
C VAL A 38 3.42 -5.43 4.89
N GLY A 39 3.47 -6.55 4.21
CA GLY A 39 2.28 -7.20 3.70
C GLY A 39 2.46 -7.89 2.35
N SER A 40 1.43 -7.87 1.52
CA SER A 40 1.39 -8.51 0.21
C SER A 40 2.41 -7.92 -0.78
N CYS A 41 2.52 -8.52 -1.97
CA CYS A 41 3.34 -7.94 -3.06
C CYS A 41 2.95 -6.48 -3.40
N PHE A 42 1.79 -6.01 -2.99
CA PHE A 42 1.40 -4.62 -3.12
C PHE A 42 2.22 -3.71 -2.20
N ALA A 43 2.65 -4.19 -1.02
CA ALA A 43 3.60 -3.47 -0.16
C ALA A 43 4.93 -3.24 -0.87
N ASP A 44 5.43 -4.25 -1.62
CA ASP A 44 6.64 -4.09 -2.44
C ASP A 44 6.45 -3.04 -3.52
N ASN A 45 5.31 -3.05 -4.21
CA ASN A 45 5.03 -2.12 -5.30
C ASN A 45 5.00 -0.66 -4.82
N ILE A 46 4.25 -0.39 -3.75
CA ILE A 46 4.16 0.98 -3.20
C ILE A 46 5.47 1.37 -2.49
N GLY A 47 6.07 0.47 -1.72
CA GLY A 47 7.35 0.72 -1.04
C GLY A 47 8.47 1.11 -2.02
N LYS A 48 8.54 0.45 -3.19
CA LYS A 48 9.48 0.81 -4.26
C LYS A 48 9.27 2.23 -4.79
N ARG A 49 8.01 2.69 -4.91
CA ARG A 49 7.76 4.09 -5.29
C ARG A 49 8.38 5.06 -4.27
N PHE A 50 8.24 4.75 -2.97
CA PHE A 50 8.89 5.55 -1.92
C PHE A 50 10.42 5.51 -2.01
N GLU A 51 11.03 4.35 -2.31
CA GLU A 51 12.50 4.25 -2.51
C GLU A 51 12.97 5.08 -3.71
N GLU A 52 12.24 5.00 -4.83
CA GLU A 52 12.52 5.80 -6.03
C GLU A 52 12.45 7.30 -5.75
N GLU A 53 11.54 7.69 -4.86
CA GLU A 53 11.38 9.08 -4.38
C GLU A 53 12.30 9.42 -3.20
N LYS A 54 13.28 8.57 -2.86
CA LYS A 54 14.32 8.80 -1.83
C LYS A 54 13.81 8.89 -0.39
N PHE A 55 12.66 8.31 -0.09
CA PHE A 55 12.24 8.11 1.29
C PHE A 55 13.03 6.97 1.95
N ARG A 56 13.17 7.02 3.28
CA ARG A 56 13.84 5.98 4.05
C ARG A 56 12.89 4.82 4.33
N THR A 57 12.96 3.77 3.54
CA THR A 57 12.04 2.64 3.58
C THR A 57 12.66 1.36 4.15
N THR A 58 11.83 0.56 4.78
CA THR A 58 12.08 -0.85 5.09
C THR A 58 10.90 -1.64 4.53
N ILE A 59 11.14 -2.44 3.49
CA ILE A 59 10.08 -3.10 2.72
C ILE A 59 10.17 -4.61 2.94
N ASN A 60 9.09 -5.22 3.43
CA ASN A 60 8.95 -6.67 3.64
C ASN A 60 10.25 -7.34 4.14
N PRO A 61 10.80 -6.92 5.29
CA PRO A 61 12.17 -7.28 5.72
C PRO A 61 12.39 -8.78 5.90
N PHE A 62 11.32 -9.57 5.99
CA PHE A 62 11.36 -11.04 6.08
C PHE A 62 10.60 -11.72 4.94
N GLY A 63 10.38 -11.00 3.83
CA GLY A 63 9.60 -11.44 2.69
C GLY A 63 8.12 -11.04 2.77
N VAL A 64 7.40 -11.34 1.71
CA VAL A 64 5.99 -10.98 1.54
C VAL A 64 5.11 -11.72 2.57
N MET A 65 4.23 -10.97 3.23
CA MET A 65 3.28 -11.46 4.22
C MET A 65 1.85 -11.21 3.75
N TYR A 66 1.04 -12.26 3.70
CA TYR A 66 -0.27 -12.14 3.07
C TYR A 66 -1.42 -11.90 4.06
N ASN A 67 -1.27 -12.28 5.32
CA ASN A 67 -2.35 -12.26 6.31
C ASN A 67 -1.95 -11.48 7.58
N PRO A 68 -2.93 -11.04 8.39
CA PRO A 68 -2.67 -10.25 9.60
C PRO A 68 -1.73 -10.92 10.61
N VAL A 69 -1.76 -12.26 10.77
CA VAL A 69 -0.91 -12.98 11.71
C VAL A 69 0.55 -12.95 11.26
N SER A 70 0.83 -13.20 9.98
CA SER A 70 2.20 -13.11 9.43
C SER A 70 2.76 -11.69 9.48
N ILE A 71 1.90 -10.67 9.31
CA ILE A 71 2.27 -9.27 9.50
C ILE A 71 2.65 -9.02 10.97
N LEU A 72 1.86 -9.55 11.92
CA LEU A 72 2.16 -9.47 13.36
C LEU A 72 3.53 -10.08 13.68
N HIS A 73 3.79 -11.29 13.19
CA HIS A 73 5.09 -11.94 13.39
C HIS A 73 6.25 -11.11 12.84
N THR A 74 6.07 -10.48 11.68
CA THR A 74 7.07 -9.58 11.09
C THR A 74 7.35 -8.39 12.00
N VAL A 75 6.30 -7.72 12.46
CA VAL A 75 6.41 -6.53 13.31
C VAL A 75 7.02 -6.89 14.67
N MET A 76 6.64 -8.02 15.27
CA MET A 76 7.24 -8.49 16.53
C MET A 76 8.74 -8.77 16.38
N ARG A 77 9.21 -9.31 15.25
CA ARG A 77 10.65 -9.47 14.96
C ARG A 77 11.39 -8.14 14.80
N LYS A 78 10.67 -7.04 14.57
CA LYS A 78 11.19 -5.68 14.50
C LYS A 78 10.90 -4.87 15.77
N GLU A 79 10.43 -5.52 16.84
CA GLU A 79 10.11 -4.85 18.09
C GLU A 79 11.36 -4.12 18.63
N GLY A 80 11.19 -2.87 19.04
CA GLY A 80 12.27 -1.99 19.47
C GLY A 80 12.88 -1.12 18.36
N GLU A 81 12.63 -1.40 17.08
CA GLU A 81 12.94 -0.45 16.00
C GLU A 81 11.87 0.65 15.94
N SER A 82 12.33 1.90 15.82
CA SER A 82 11.43 3.06 15.68
C SER A 82 11.20 3.38 14.21
N PHE A 83 9.92 3.46 13.83
CA PHE A 83 9.46 3.95 12.53
C PHE A 83 8.53 5.14 12.75
N ASP A 84 8.52 6.09 11.82
CA ASP A 84 7.62 7.24 11.84
C ASP A 84 6.24 6.89 11.26
N THR A 85 6.24 6.04 10.22
CA THR A 85 5.05 5.56 9.52
C THR A 85 5.16 4.06 9.24
N ALA A 86 4.06 3.33 9.36
CA ALA A 86 3.93 1.95 8.88
C ALA A 86 2.77 1.86 7.88
N VAL A 87 3.01 1.23 6.73
CA VAL A 87 2.02 0.92 5.70
C VAL A 87 1.83 -0.60 5.65
N LEU A 88 0.64 -1.05 6.01
CA LEU A 88 0.30 -2.46 6.13
C LEU A 88 -0.68 -2.86 5.03
N THR A 89 -0.28 -3.79 4.16
CA THR A 89 -1.09 -4.21 3.02
C THR A 89 -1.62 -5.62 3.20
N LEU A 90 -2.91 -5.73 3.51
CA LEU A 90 -3.60 -6.98 3.83
C LEU A 90 -3.95 -7.75 2.56
N GLY A 91 -3.43 -8.94 2.39
CA GLY A 91 -3.62 -9.76 1.19
C GLY A 91 -4.83 -10.68 1.29
N THR A 92 -4.84 -11.55 2.27
CA THR A 92 -5.85 -12.60 2.50
C THR A 92 -6.02 -12.85 4.00
N ASN A 93 -7.16 -13.45 4.39
CA ASN A 93 -7.40 -13.95 5.74
C ASN A 93 -7.04 -15.44 5.88
N HIS A 94 -6.46 -16.07 4.86
CA HIS A 94 -5.98 -17.44 4.93
C HIS A 94 -4.62 -17.53 5.61
N VAL A 95 -4.47 -18.48 6.53
CA VAL A 95 -3.21 -18.83 7.19
C VAL A 95 -2.88 -20.29 6.97
N TYR A 96 -1.60 -20.63 7.06
CA TYR A 96 -1.12 -22.01 6.99
C TYR A 96 -0.51 -22.39 8.33
N ILE A 97 -0.99 -23.49 8.90
CA ILE A 97 -0.47 -24.07 10.14
C ILE A 97 0.41 -25.25 9.78
N GLU A 98 1.65 -25.25 10.23
CA GLU A 98 2.54 -26.39 10.05
C GLU A 98 2.09 -27.54 10.97
N LYS A 99 1.74 -28.68 10.39
CA LYS A 99 1.20 -29.84 11.13
C LYS A 99 2.14 -30.38 12.20
N ALA A 100 3.45 -30.27 11.97
CA ALA A 100 4.46 -30.76 12.91
C ALA A 100 4.57 -29.91 14.18
N THR A 101 4.34 -28.61 14.08
CA THR A 101 4.55 -27.64 15.17
C THR A 101 3.24 -27.06 15.71
N GLY A 102 2.14 -27.15 14.95
CA GLY A 102 0.87 -26.51 15.27
C GLY A 102 0.91 -24.98 15.19
N THR A 103 1.95 -24.39 14.58
CA THR A 103 2.14 -22.95 14.51
C THR A 103 1.82 -22.39 13.13
N VAL A 104 1.31 -21.16 13.10
CA VAL A 104 1.10 -20.43 11.84
C VAL A 104 2.46 -20.11 11.22
N VAL A 105 2.65 -20.48 9.96
CA VAL A 105 3.84 -20.14 9.19
C VAL A 105 3.62 -18.88 8.38
N ASP A 106 4.62 -18.01 8.35
CA ASP A 106 4.56 -16.73 7.64
C ASP A 106 4.58 -16.92 6.12
N ASN A 107 5.38 -17.91 5.65
CA ASN A 107 5.50 -18.29 4.26
C ASN A 107 5.84 -19.78 4.17
N CYS A 108 5.13 -20.52 3.33
CA CYS A 108 5.39 -21.95 3.13
C CYS A 108 6.72 -22.25 2.40
N GLN A 109 7.42 -21.24 1.88
CA GLN A 109 8.72 -21.36 1.19
C GLN A 109 8.77 -22.44 0.09
N LYS A 110 7.66 -22.63 -0.62
CA LYS A 110 7.47 -23.67 -1.65
C LYS A 110 7.63 -25.10 -1.11
N ARG A 111 7.60 -25.33 0.21
CA ARG A 111 7.57 -26.66 0.79
C ARG A 111 6.28 -27.39 0.39
N PRO A 112 6.26 -28.75 0.42
CA PRO A 112 5.08 -29.53 0.05
C PRO A 112 3.84 -29.13 0.84
N GLN A 113 2.71 -28.94 0.15
CA GLN A 113 1.46 -28.46 0.77
C GLN A 113 0.88 -29.41 1.84
N ASN A 114 1.14 -30.70 1.71
CA ASN A 114 0.69 -31.71 2.69
C ASN A 114 1.27 -31.53 4.09
N LEU A 115 2.34 -30.73 4.25
CA LEU A 115 2.92 -30.38 5.54
C LEU A 115 2.11 -29.33 6.30
N PHE A 116 1.19 -28.69 5.64
CA PHE A 116 0.41 -27.59 6.20
C PHE A 116 -1.07 -27.90 6.22
N GLU A 117 -1.76 -27.29 7.15
CA GLU A 117 -3.22 -27.18 7.20
C GLU A 117 -3.61 -25.73 6.94
N GLU A 118 -4.56 -25.52 6.03
CA GLU A 118 -5.04 -24.18 5.69
C GLU A 118 -6.24 -23.84 6.58
N HIS A 119 -6.20 -22.68 7.22
CA HIS A 119 -7.29 -22.14 8.01
C HIS A 119 -7.70 -20.75 7.50
N VAL A 120 -8.99 -20.45 7.66
CA VAL A 120 -9.57 -19.16 7.29
C VAL A 120 -9.89 -18.40 8.58
N LEU A 121 -9.24 -17.25 8.76
CA LEU A 121 -9.44 -16.41 9.94
C LEU A 121 -10.79 -15.69 9.86
N THR A 122 -11.45 -15.57 11.01
CA THR A 122 -12.64 -14.73 11.14
C THR A 122 -12.29 -13.25 11.20
N VAL A 123 -13.28 -12.36 11.14
CA VAL A 123 -13.10 -10.92 11.31
C VAL A 123 -12.44 -10.62 12.67
N GLU A 124 -12.92 -11.27 13.74
CA GLU A 124 -12.41 -11.09 15.11
C GLU A 124 -10.95 -11.50 15.23
N GLN A 125 -10.57 -12.64 14.63
CA GLN A 125 -9.18 -13.14 14.63
C GLN A 125 -8.26 -12.22 13.83
N CYS A 126 -8.72 -11.71 12.70
CA CYS A 126 -7.97 -10.70 11.91
C CYS A 126 -7.80 -9.40 12.71
N THR A 127 -8.88 -8.91 13.35
CA THR A 127 -8.84 -7.68 14.15
C THR A 127 -7.90 -7.83 15.34
N GLU A 128 -7.92 -8.98 16.02
CA GLU A 128 -7.01 -9.26 17.16
C GLU A 128 -5.55 -9.27 16.73
N ALA A 129 -5.22 -9.91 15.60
CA ALA A 129 -3.87 -9.88 15.06
C ALA A 129 -3.43 -8.45 14.72
N LEU A 130 -4.31 -7.64 14.13
CA LEU A 130 -4.04 -6.25 13.81
C LEU A 130 -3.88 -5.37 15.06
N ARG A 131 -4.63 -5.62 16.15
CA ARG A 131 -4.40 -4.96 17.45
C ARG A 131 -2.99 -5.26 17.97
N GLY A 132 -2.57 -6.52 17.87
CA GLY A 132 -1.20 -6.92 18.20
C GLY A 132 -0.15 -6.18 17.37
N VAL A 133 -0.37 -6.01 16.07
CA VAL A 133 0.50 -5.22 15.18
C VAL A 133 0.61 -3.78 15.67
N VAL A 134 -0.51 -3.12 15.94
CA VAL A 134 -0.54 -1.72 16.43
C VAL A 134 0.20 -1.62 17.78
N ALA A 135 -0.06 -2.53 18.70
CA ALA A 135 0.59 -2.54 20.01
C ALA A 135 2.12 -2.70 19.89
N ALA A 136 2.58 -3.63 19.04
CA ALA A 136 4.00 -3.84 18.82
C ALA A 136 4.69 -2.64 18.16
N LEU A 137 4.05 -2.01 17.16
CA LEU A 137 4.57 -0.80 16.51
C LEU A 137 4.66 0.38 17.48
N ARG A 138 3.65 0.56 18.34
CA ARG A 138 3.61 1.65 19.35
C ARG A 138 4.64 1.50 20.45
N LYS A 139 5.16 0.29 20.71
CA LYS A 139 6.31 0.08 21.63
C LYS A 139 7.58 0.77 21.09
N GLY A 140 7.80 0.72 19.78
CA GLY A 140 8.95 1.39 19.14
C GLY A 140 8.75 2.90 18.98
N ASN A 141 7.53 3.33 18.69
CA ASN A 141 7.15 4.74 18.57
C ASN A 141 5.66 4.91 18.94
N PRO A 142 5.33 5.46 20.14
CA PRO A 142 3.94 5.69 20.54
C PRO A 142 3.14 6.60 19.60
N ASN A 143 3.82 7.44 18.82
CA ASN A 143 3.23 8.38 17.88
C ASN A 143 3.26 7.91 16.43
N ILE A 144 3.57 6.64 16.18
CA ILE A 144 3.64 6.08 14.82
C ILE A 144 2.32 6.30 14.06
N LYS A 145 2.44 6.67 12.80
CA LYS A 145 1.34 6.74 11.84
C LYS A 145 1.15 5.37 11.21
N ILE A 146 -0.06 4.84 11.22
CA ILE A 146 -0.36 3.52 10.67
C ILE A 146 -1.36 3.67 9.55
N ILE A 147 -1.00 3.21 8.37
CA ILE A 147 -1.85 3.19 7.19
C ILE A 147 -2.15 1.73 6.87
N LEU A 148 -3.43 1.36 6.98
CA LEU A 148 -3.94 0.06 6.56
C LEU A 148 -4.51 0.17 5.15
N THR A 149 -4.31 -0.87 4.35
CA THR A 149 -4.99 -1.01 3.06
C THR A 149 -5.23 -2.48 2.75
N VAL A 150 -6.37 -2.79 2.14
CA VAL A 150 -6.59 -4.11 1.56
C VAL A 150 -5.98 -4.14 0.18
N SER A 151 -5.12 -5.13 -0.05
CA SER A 151 -4.40 -5.30 -1.32
C SER A 151 -5.35 -5.54 -2.48
N PRO A 152 -5.19 -4.86 -3.61
CA PRO A 152 -6.00 -5.06 -4.81
C PRO A 152 -5.63 -6.34 -5.58
N ILE A 153 -4.64 -7.11 -5.14
CA ILE A 153 -4.23 -8.36 -5.78
C ILE A 153 -5.33 -9.41 -5.58
N ARG A 154 -5.70 -10.10 -6.66
CA ARG A 154 -6.70 -11.16 -6.68
C ARG A 154 -6.06 -12.52 -6.38
N TYR A 155 -6.78 -13.38 -5.66
CA TYR A 155 -6.30 -14.71 -5.29
C TYR A 155 -7.09 -15.81 -6.02
N ALA A 156 -6.61 -16.23 -7.20
CA ALA A 156 -7.26 -17.26 -7.99
C ALA A 156 -7.20 -18.65 -7.34
N LYS A 157 -6.22 -18.91 -6.48
CA LYS A 157 -6.02 -20.20 -5.80
C LYS A 157 -7.29 -20.67 -5.06
N TYR A 158 -8.01 -19.74 -4.46
CA TYR A 158 -9.23 -20.04 -3.68
C TYR A 158 -10.52 -19.98 -4.51
N GLY A 159 -10.42 -19.60 -5.78
CA GLY A 159 -11.55 -19.15 -6.57
C GLY A 159 -11.91 -17.69 -6.28
N TYR A 160 -12.61 -17.06 -7.22
CA TYR A 160 -12.88 -15.62 -7.11
C TYR A 160 -13.94 -15.29 -6.06
N HIS A 161 -14.88 -16.21 -5.79
CA HIS A 161 -15.87 -16.03 -4.72
C HIS A 161 -15.17 -15.98 -3.35
N GLU A 162 -14.36 -16.98 -3.03
CA GLU A 162 -13.62 -17.05 -1.77
C GLU A 162 -12.60 -15.90 -1.63
N SER A 163 -12.00 -15.48 -2.74
CA SER A 163 -11.16 -14.28 -2.75
C SER A 163 -11.92 -13.03 -2.33
N GLN A 164 -13.18 -12.86 -2.78
CA GLN A 164 -14.02 -11.72 -2.36
C GLN A 164 -14.44 -11.83 -0.89
N LEU A 165 -14.80 -13.02 -0.39
CA LEU A 165 -15.10 -13.23 1.02
C LEU A 165 -13.87 -12.92 1.90
N SER A 166 -12.69 -13.34 1.47
CA SER A 166 -11.43 -13.00 2.13
C SER A 166 -11.20 -11.48 2.20
N LYS A 167 -11.43 -10.76 1.08
CA LYS A 167 -11.32 -9.29 1.07
C LYS A 167 -12.35 -8.63 1.98
N ALA A 168 -13.59 -9.10 1.95
CA ALA A 168 -14.65 -8.59 2.83
C ALA A 168 -14.29 -8.75 4.31
N THR A 169 -13.74 -9.90 4.71
CA THR A 169 -13.24 -10.15 6.08
C THR A 169 -12.16 -9.12 6.47
N LEU A 170 -11.18 -8.87 5.58
CA LEU A 170 -10.11 -7.91 5.85
C LEU A 170 -10.60 -6.46 5.90
N LEU A 171 -11.58 -6.10 5.07
CA LEU A 171 -12.23 -4.79 5.10
C LEU A 171 -12.96 -4.57 6.44
N LEU A 172 -13.76 -5.55 6.87
CA LEU A 172 -14.48 -5.50 8.14
C LEU A 172 -13.50 -5.43 9.32
N ALA A 173 -12.44 -6.24 9.34
CA ALA A 173 -11.44 -6.22 10.40
C ALA A 173 -10.68 -4.87 10.45
N SER A 174 -10.34 -4.29 9.31
CA SER A 174 -9.72 -2.97 9.23
C SER A 174 -10.65 -1.88 9.76
N HIS A 175 -11.93 -1.93 9.37
CA HIS A 175 -12.95 -0.98 9.84
C HIS A 175 -13.14 -1.08 11.36
N GLN A 176 -13.29 -2.30 11.88
CA GLN A 176 -13.43 -2.55 13.32
C GLN A 176 -12.22 -2.02 14.10
N LEU A 177 -11.00 -2.32 13.66
CA LEU A 177 -9.77 -1.84 14.30
C LEU A 177 -9.73 -0.32 14.39
N ILE A 178 -10.02 0.39 13.29
CA ILE A 178 -9.97 1.86 13.24
C ILE A 178 -11.06 2.47 14.12
N THR A 179 -12.23 1.85 14.19
CA THR A 179 -13.33 2.29 15.05
C THR A 179 -13.00 2.11 16.54
N GLU A 180 -12.32 1.02 16.90
CA GLU A 180 -11.96 0.71 18.29
C GLU A 180 -10.74 1.49 18.78
N LEU A 181 -9.73 1.64 17.93
CA LEU A 181 -8.46 2.26 18.29
C LEU A 181 -8.40 3.70 17.78
N GLN A 182 -8.53 4.64 18.69
CA GLN A 182 -8.29 6.04 18.38
C GLN A 182 -6.79 6.31 18.11
N GLY A 183 -6.51 7.39 17.42
CA GLY A 183 -5.17 7.86 17.15
C GLY A 183 -4.80 7.77 15.67
N ARG A 184 -3.50 7.75 15.39
CA ARG A 184 -2.96 7.87 14.02
C ARG A 184 -3.04 6.57 13.21
N ILE A 185 -4.27 6.03 13.06
CA ILE A 185 -4.56 4.85 12.23
C ILE A 185 -5.53 5.28 11.14
N TYR A 186 -5.22 4.94 9.89
CA TYR A 186 -5.97 5.37 8.72
C TYR A 186 -6.13 4.21 7.73
N TYR A 187 -7.27 4.12 7.05
CA TYR A 187 -7.50 3.19 5.95
C TYR A 187 -7.36 3.90 4.61
N PHE A 188 -6.45 3.41 3.77
CA PHE A 188 -6.29 3.86 2.39
C PHE A 188 -6.96 2.86 1.44
N PRO A 189 -7.93 3.28 0.59
CA PRO A 189 -8.79 2.37 -0.17
C PRO A 189 -8.18 1.90 -1.50
N ALA A 190 -6.99 1.25 -1.46
CA ALA A 190 -6.33 0.76 -2.68
C ALA A 190 -7.15 -0.34 -3.38
N TYR A 191 -7.86 -1.18 -2.62
CA TYR A 191 -8.72 -2.23 -3.16
C TYR A 191 -9.89 -1.62 -3.93
N GLU A 192 -10.55 -0.64 -3.36
CA GLU A 192 -11.69 0.07 -3.94
C GLU A 192 -11.27 0.87 -5.18
N ILE A 193 -10.10 1.52 -5.16
CA ILE A 193 -9.57 2.23 -6.34
C ILE A 193 -9.48 1.29 -7.54
N VAL A 194 -8.96 0.08 -7.37
CA VAL A 194 -8.84 -0.87 -8.50
C VAL A 194 -10.20 -1.43 -8.92
N ASN A 195 -11.09 -1.76 -7.97
CA ASN A 195 -12.34 -2.42 -8.27
C ASN A 195 -13.44 -1.48 -8.74
N ASP A 196 -13.45 -0.23 -8.29
CA ASP A 196 -14.52 0.73 -8.61
C ASP A 196 -14.06 1.84 -9.54
N GLU A 197 -12.91 2.44 -9.29
CA GLU A 197 -12.43 3.58 -10.07
C GLU A 197 -11.72 3.14 -11.37
N LEU A 198 -10.82 2.16 -11.31
CA LEU A 198 -10.11 1.64 -12.48
C LEU A 198 -10.92 0.57 -13.24
N ARG A 199 -11.56 -0.33 -12.56
CA ARG A 199 -12.59 -1.31 -12.99
C ARG A 199 -12.46 -1.86 -14.44
N ASP A 200 -11.24 -2.15 -14.90
CA ASP A 200 -10.98 -2.64 -16.24
C ASP A 200 -9.80 -3.63 -16.23
N TYR A 201 -9.88 -4.70 -17.03
CA TYR A 201 -8.80 -5.69 -17.14
C TYR A 201 -7.47 -5.14 -17.65
N ARG A 202 -7.48 -4.02 -18.39
CA ARG A 202 -6.27 -3.34 -18.87
C ARG A 202 -5.36 -2.85 -17.73
N PHE A 203 -5.88 -2.73 -16.50
CA PHE A 203 -5.12 -2.34 -15.31
C PHE A 203 -4.49 -3.52 -14.57
N TYR A 204 -4.64 -4.74 -15.09
CA TYR A 204 -3.98 -5.93 -14.58
C TYR A 204 -2.78 -6.33 -15.45
N LYS A 205 -1.82 -7.03 -14.84
CA LYS A 205 -0.74 -7.73 -15.58
C LYS A 205 -1.33 -8.90 -16.37
N ALA A 206 -0.51 -9.52 -17.22
CA ALA A 206 -0.93 -10.67 -18.04
C ALA A 206 -1.49 -11.86 -17.22
N ASP A 207 -1.17 -11.96 -15.94
CA ASP A 207 -1.70 -12.98 -15.03
C ASP A 207 -3.14 -12.71 -14.58
N MET A 208 -3.70 -11.53 -14.87
CA MET A 208 -5.04 -11.09 -14.46
C MET A 208 -5.27 -11.05 -12.94
N LEU A 209 -4.18 -11.05 -12.16
CA LEU A 209 -4.20 -11.07 -10.70
C LEU A 209 -3.58 -9.81 -10.10
N HIS A 210 -2.44 -9.40 -10.61
CA HIS A 210 -1.68 -8.28 -10.10
C HIS A 210 -2.01 -6.99 -10.87
N PRO A 211 -2.22 -5.87 -10.20
CA PRO A 211 -2.25 -4.56 -10.86
C PRO A 211 -0.97 -4.34 -11.66
N ASN A 212 -1.10 -3.76 -12.86
CA ASN A 212 0.05 -3.40 -13.67
C ASN A 212 0.68 -2.08 -13.20
N GLU A 213 1.78 -1.66 -13.84
CA GLU A 213 2.50 -0.44 -13.45
C GLU A 213 1.62 0.81 -13.53
N GLN A 214 0.78 0.93 -14.57
CA GLN A 214 -0.13 2.07 -14.72
C GLN A 214 -1.12 2.18 -13.56
N ALA A 215 -1.67 1.04 -13.11
CA ALA A 215 -2.56 1.01 -11.95
C ALA A 215 -1.81 1.35 -10.65
N VAL A 216 -0.58 0.84 -10.48
CA VAL A 216 0.26 1.15 -9.32
C VAL A 216 0.61 2.64 -9.28
N ASP A 217 0.97 3.23 -10.43
CA ASP A 217 1.28 4.66 -10.54
C ASP A 217 0.06 5.52 -10.19
N TYR A 218 -1.12 5.15 -10.70
CA TYR A 218 -2.35 5.85 -10.37
C TYR A 218 -2.67 5.78 -8.86
N ILE A 219 -2.55 4.60 -8.24
CA ILE A 219 -2.75 4.45 -6.80
C ILE A 219 -1.72 5.26 -6.02
N TRP A 220 -0.46 5.30 -6.48
CA TRP A 220 0.58 6.13 -5.90
C TRP A 220 0.22 7.62 -5.93
N GLU A 221 -0.25 8.14 -7.07
CA GLU A 221 -0.69 9.54 -7.19
C GLU A 221 -1.82 9.85 -6.21
N ARG A 222 -2.84 8.98 -6.11
CA ARG A 222 -3.94 9.12 -5.15
C ARG A 222 -3.45 9.07 -3.70
N PHE A 223 -2.48 8.21 -3.41
CA PHE A 223 -1.87 8.09 -2.09
C PHE A 223 -1.10 9.38 -1.71
N VAL A 224 -0.28 9.90 -2.61
CA VAL A 224 0.46 11.17 -2.43
C VAL A 224 -0.51 12.33 -2.22
N GLU A 225 -1.58 12.39 -3.01
CA GLU A 225 -2.58 13.45 -2.93
C GLU A 225 -3.14 13.61 -1.51
N VAL A 226 -3.48 12.51 -0.84
CA VAL A 226 -4.18 12.53 0.45
C VAL A 226 -3.25 12.42 1.67
N SER A 227 -2.09 11.76 1.52
CA SER A 227 -1.26 11.37 2.67
C SER A 227 0.00 12.21 2.86
N PHE A 228 0.44 12.96 1.83
CA PHE A 228 1.71 13.70 1.90
C PHE A 228 1.50 15.16 2.34
N SER A 229 2.42 15.64 3.16
CA SER A 229 2.49 17.06 3.51
C SER A 229 2.84 17.93 2.30
N LYS A 230 2.61 19.23 2.42
CA LYS A 230 3.02 20.19 1.40
C LYS A 230 4.53 20.15 1.15
N GLU A 231 5.32 19.98 2.20
CA GLU A 231 6.77 19.86 2.15
C GLU A 231 7.21 18.60 1.41
N ALA A 232 6.56 17.46 1.69
CA ALA A 232 6.83 16.21 0.98
C ALA A 232 6.46 16.30 -0.51
N LYS A 233 5.33 16.91 -0.86
CA LYS A 233 4.93 17.15 -2.26
C LYS A 233 5.93 18.05 -2.97
N LYS A 234 6.37 19.14 -2.33
CA LYS A 234 7.41 20.04 -2.87
C LYS A 234 8.74 19.31 -3.07
N PHE A 235 9.09 18.41 -2.15
CA PHE A 235 10.27 17.57 -2.32
C PHE A 235 10.16 16.69 -3.56
N LEU A 236 9.01 16.01 -3.78
CA LEU A 236 8.77 15.20 -4.98
C LEU A 236 8.90 16.02 -6.28
N GLU A 237 8.34 17.23 -6.30
CA GLU A 237 8.44 18.15 -7.45
C GLU A 237 9.91 18.53 -7.74
N SER A 238 10.69 18.79 -6.70
CA SER A 238 12.12 19.14 -6.80
C SER A 238 12.98 17.94 -7.24
N TRP A 239 12.63 16.74 -6.77
CA TRP A 239 13.35 15.51 -7.05
C TRP A 239 13.05 14.98 -8.46
N ARG A 240 11.84 15.15 -8.97
CA ARG A 240 11.40 14.63 -10.28
C ARG A 240 12.39 14.88 -11.42
N PRO A 241 12.86 16.11 -11.71
CA PRO A 241 13.78 16.34 -12.80
C PRO A 241 15.16 15.69 -12.60
N ILE A 242 15.57 15.47 -11.35
CA ILE A 242 16.81 14.76 -11.01
C ILE A 242 16.64 13.26 -11.25
N LYS A 243 15.52 12.69 -10.81
CA LYS A 243 15.15 11.28 -11.04
C LYS A 243 15.08 10.97 -12.55
N GLU A 244 14.41 11.82 -13.33
CA GLU A 244 14.33 11.69 -14.79
C GLU A 244 15.70 11.75 -15.45
N ALA A 245 16.55 12.67 -15.00
CA ALA A 245 17.91 12.81 -15.52
C ALA A 245 18.78 11.58 -15.23
N PHE A 246 18.66 10.95 -14.05
CA PHE A 246 19.33 9.69 -13.74
C PHE A 246 18.76 8.49 -14.50
N GLY A 247 17.47 8.50 -14.80
CA GLY A 247 16.77 7.46 -15.59
C GLY A 247 17.04 7.56 -17.10
N HIS A 248 17.63 8.66 -17.57
CA HIS A 248 17.90 8.86 -18.99
C HIS A 248 18.94 7.85 -19.51
N LYS A 249 18.57 7.11 -20.56
CA LYS A 249 19.46 6.15 -21.26
C LYS A 249 20.01 6.81 -22.52
N PRO A 250 21.26 7.25 -22.54
CA PRO A 250 21.86 7.90 -23.70
C PRO A 250 22.17 6.88 -24.81
N PHE A 251 22.24 7.33 -26.05
CA PHE A 251 22.74 6.52 -27.16
C PHE A 251 24.22 6.16 -27.00
N ASN A 252 25.03 7.08 -26.44
CA ASN A 252 26.45 6.86 -26.18
C ASN A 252 26.75 7.13 -24.68
N PRO A 253 26.71 6.08 -23.81
CA PRO A 253 26.98 6.22 -22.37
C PRO A 253 28.40 6.71 -22.05
N GLU A 254 29.38 6.50 -22.94
CA GLU A 254 30.79 6.85 -22.74
C GLU A 254 31.14 8.25 -23.21
N SER A 255 30.20 9.00 -23.79
CA SER A 255 30.48 10.36 -24.26
C SER A 255 30.80 11.30 -23.11
N GLU A 256 31.73 12.24 -23.34
CA GLU A 256 32.10 13.25 -22.36
C GLU A 256 30.96 14.20 -22.01
N GLU A 257 30.06 14.45 -22.96
CA GLU A 257 28.83 15.22 -22.74
C GLU A 257 27.90 14.53 -21.72
N TYR A 258 27.72 13.21 -21.85
CA TYR A 258 26.91 12.45 -20.89
C TYR A 258 27.54 12.37 -19.51
N LYS A 259 28.86 12.16 -19.44
CA LYS A 259 29.61 12.20 -18.17
C LYS A 259 29.46 13.54 -17.46
N HIS A 260 29.58 14.64 -18.22
CA HIS A 260 29.39 16.00 -17.70
C HIS A 260 27.92 16.22 -17.23
N PHE A 261 26.94 15.77 -18.00
CA PHE A 261 25.51 15.81 -17.64
C PHE A 261 25.26 15.07 -16.31
N LEU A 262 25.76 13.84 -16.16
CA LEU A 262 25.64 13.07 -14.91
C LEU A 262 26.30 13.77 -13.72
N GLN A 263 27.49 14.33 -13.91
CA GLN A 263 28.19 15.07 -12.86
C GLN A 263 27.39 16.30 -12.40
N LYS A 264 26.81 17.05 -13.35
CA LYS A 264 25.95 18.19 -13.04
C LYS A 264 24.67 17.75 -12.31
N THR A 265 24.09 16.63 -12.70
CA THR A 265 22.91 16.05 -12.05
C THR A 265 23.20 15.61 -10.62
N ARG A 266 24.35 14.94 -10.38
CA ARG A 266 24.80 14.58 -9.01
C ARG A 266 24.94 15.81 -8.11
N LYS A 267 25.59 16.88 -8.59
CA LYS A 267 25.71 18.14 -7.84
C LYS A 267 24.37 18.80 -7.51
N LYS A 268 23.31 18.57 -8.32
CA LYS A 268 21.96 19.03 -8.01
C LYS A 268 21.29 18.16 -6.95
N ALA A 269 21.57 16.85 -6.94
CA ALA A 269 21.02 15.92 -5.96
C ALA A 269 21.63 16.07 -4.55
N GLU A 270 22.81 16.69 -4.43
CA GLU A 270 23.52 16.95 -3.16
C GLU A 270 23.04 18.25 -2.47
N LYS A 271 22.26 19.08 -3.17
CA LYS A 271 21.69 20.34 -2.65
C LYS A 271 20.28 20.14 -2.10
#